data_fea5996cbf9056c51670d8ef8385437f
#
_entry.id   fea5996cbf9056c51670d8ef8385437f
#
_cell.length_a   1.000
_cell.length_b   1.000
_cell.length_c   1.000
_cell.angle_alpha   90.00
_cell.angle_beta   90.00
_cell.angle_gamma   90.00
#
_symmetry.space_group_name_H-M   'P 1'
#
loop_
_entity.id
_entity.type
_entity.pdbx_description
1 polymer ?
#
loop_
_entity_poly.entity_id
_entity_poly.type
_entity_poly.pdbx_seq_one_letter_code
_entity_poly.pdbx_strand_id
1 'polypeptide(L)'
;IYNDTLRNNLTLWNEAITDTHIKEVLERVNLLSFLSRIDEQVSDGSFSEGQKQRIGLIRAFLKGSSVVIFDEATANLDHNNATRIEHLLLSDPNITYITVTHHLIKENEPYFDKIIRSGEATE
;
A
#
# COMPACT_ATOMS: atom_id res chain seq x y z
N ILE A 1 -11.81 -5.72 5.42
CA ILE A 1 -11.32 -7.11 5.47
C ILE A 1 -12.52 -8.03 5.50
N TYR A 2 -12.50 -9.03 4.65
CA TYR A 2 -13.55 -10.04 4.56
C TYR A 2 -13.26 -11.21 5.50
N ASN A 3 -14.31 -11.84 6.00
CA ASN A 3 -14.19 -13.09 6.77
C ASN A 3 -13.89 -14.25 5.81
N ASP A 4 -12.63 -14.41 5.45
CA ASP A 4 -12.15 -15.39 4.48
C ASP A 4 -10.64 -15.60 4.72
N THR A 5 -9.99 -16.38 3.88
CA THR A 5 -8.54 -16.56 3.96
C THR A 5 -7.80 -15.24 3.72
N LEU A 6 -6.58 -15.16 4.24
CA LEU A 6 -5.70 -14.03 3.93
C LEU A 6 -5.45 -13.94 2.42
N ARG A 7 -5.21 -15.08 1.77
CA ARG A 7 -5.06 -15.16 0.30
C ARG A 7 -6.22 -14.45 -0.42
N ASN A 8 -7.44 -14.81 -0.11
CA ASN A 8 -8.61 -14.23 -0.75
C ASN A 8 -8.77 -12.74 -0.44
N ASN A 9 -8.39 -12.32 0.76
CA ASN A 9 -8.36 -10.89 1.10
C ASN A 9 -7.35 -10.10 0.28
N LEU A 10 -6.21 -10.69 -0.06
CA LEU A 10 -5.18 -10.04 -0.87
C LEU A 10 -5.51 -10.04 -2.36
N THR A 11 -5.95 -11.18 -2.86
CA THR A 11 -6.18 -11.39 -4.30
C THR A 11 -7.58 -11.00 -4.75
N LEU A 12 -8.49 -10.78 -3.82
CA LEU A 12 -9.93 -10.56 -4.10
C LEU A 12 -10.50 -11.69 -4.97
N TRP A 13 -10.17 -12.92 -4.59
CA TRP A 13 -10.58 -14.17 -5.24
C TRP A 13 -10.11 -14.35 -6.69
N ASN A 14 -9.10 -13.59 -7.11
CA ASN A 14 -8.50 -13.77 -8.42
C ASN A 14 -7.50 -14.94 -8.39
N GLU A 15 -7.92 -16.10 -8.86
CA GLU A 15 -7.10 -17.32 -8.87
C GLU A 15 -5.94 -17.27 -9.88
N ALA A 16 -5.94 -16.32 -10.79
CA ALA A 16 -4.85 -16.15 -11.76
C ALA A 16 -3.58 -15.54 -11.12
N ILE A 17 -3.69 -14.94 -9.93
CA ILE A 17 -2.53 -14.39 -9.22
C ILE A 17 -1.72 -15.53 -8.62
N THR A 18 -0.45 -15.62 -9.01
CA THR A 18 0.45 -16.69 -8.55
C THR A 18 1.02 -16.42 -7.17
N ASP A 19 1.42 -17.47 -6.47
CA ASP A 19 2.10 -17.35 -5.17
C ASP A 19 3.41 -16.58 -5.28
N THR A 20 4.13 -16.74 -6.39
CA THR A 20 5.35 -15.96 -6.66
C THR A 20 5.07 -14.46 -6.70
N HIS A 21 4.00 -14.05 -7.37
CA HIS A 21 3.61 -12.64 -7.44
C HIS A 21 3.17 -12.11 -6.07
N ILE A 22 2.41 -12.90 -5.31
CA ILE A 22 2.04 -12.55 -3.93
C ILE A 22 3.29 -12.32 -3.08
N LYS A 23 4.25 -13.24 -3.13
CA LYS A 23 5.51 -13.13 -2.38
C LYS A 23 6.28 -11.85 -2.73
N GLU A 24 6.43 -11.55 -4.02
CA GLU A 24 7.12 -10.35 -4.48
C GLU A 24 6.49 -9.07 -3.93
N VAL A 25 5.16 -8.98 -3.95
CA VAL A 25 4.44 -7.82 -3.44
C VAL A 25 4.57 -7.74 -1.92
N LEU A 26 4.45 -8.85 -1.20
CA LEU A 26 4.63 -8.87 0.25
C LEU A 26 6.02 -8.40 0.67
N GLU A 27 7.05 -8.77 -0.06
CA GLU A 27 8.42 -8.28 0.18
C GLU A 27 8.50 -6.76 0.02
N ARG A 28 7.88 -6.21 -1.02
CA ARG A 28 7.88 -4.76 -1.29
C ARG A 28 7.28 -3.94 -0.15
N VAL A 29 6.20 -4.42 0.44
CA VAL A 29 5.49 -3.71 1.51
C VAL A 29 5.93 -4.13 2.91
N ASN A 30 7.02 -4.92 3.00
CA ASN A 30 7.57 -5.40 4.26
C ASN A 30 6.57 -6.22 5.11
N LEU A 31 5.83 -7.10 4.45
CA LEU A 31 4.89 -8.03 5.08
C LEU A 31 5.12 -9.46 4.64
N LEU A 32 6.39 -9.85 4.40
CA LEU A 32 6.71 -11.20 3.97
C LEU A 32 6.25 -12.26 4.98
N SER A 33 6.14 -11.90 6.26
CA SER A 33 5.62 -12.78 7.31
C SER A 33 4.18 -13.25 7.04
N PHE A 34 3.42 -12.54 6.23
CA PHE A 34 2.06 -12.95 5.85
C PHE A 34 2.05 -14.21 5.00
N LEU A 35 3.16 -14.53 4.33
CA LEU A 35 3.21 -15.70 3.44
C LEU A 35 2.98 -17.01 4.20
N SER A 36 3.48 -17.13 5.42
CA SER A 36 3.27 -18.32 6.26
C SER A 36 1.83 -18.47 6.74
N ARG A 37 1.04 -17.41 6.67
CA ARG A 37 -0.35 -17.35 7.11
C ARG A 37 -1.34 -17.23 5.95
N ILE A 38 -0.86 -17.42 4.72
CA ILE A 38 -1.62 -17.04 3.52
C ILE A 38 -2.99 -17.74 3.42
N ASP A 39 -3.12 -18.95 3.90
CA ASP A 39 -4.36 -19.71 3.87
C ASP A 39 -5.11 -19.73 5.21
N GLU A 40 -4.69 -18.89 6.16
CA GLU A 40 -5.35 -18.75 7.46
C GLU A 40 -6.63 -17.93 7.32
N GLN A 41 -7.68 -18.34 8.03
CA GLN A 41 -8.92 -17.57 8.12
C GLN A 41 -8.69 -16.29 8.92
N VAL A 42 -9.09 -15.18 8.38
CA VAL A 42 -8.90 -13.86 9.00
C VAL A 42 -10.20 -13.05 8.99
N SER A 43 -10.20 -12.00 9.78
CA SER A 43 -11.29 -11.04 9.85
C SER A 43 -10.73 -9.65 10.09
N ASP A 44 -11.60 -8.65 10.15
CA ASP A 44 -11.18 -7.27 10.35
C ASP A 44 -10.34 -7.08 11.62
N GLY A 45 -10.67 -7.78 12.70
CA GLY A 45 -9.93 -7.73 13.96
C GLY A 45 -8.56 -8.41 13.94
N SER A 46 -8.21 -9.11 12.87
CA SER A 46 -6.93 -9.83 12.75
C SER A 46 -5.74 -8.90 12.48
N PHE A 47 -5.98 -7.63 12.13
CA PHE A 47 -4.94 -6.72 11.66
C PHE A 47 -5.01 -5.36 12.35
N SER A 48 -3.83 -4.75 12.52
CA SER A 48 -3.71 -3.34 12.91
C SER A 48 -4.16 -2.42 11.76
N GLU A 49 -4.41 -1.15 12.06
CA GLU A 49 -4.76 -0.16 11.03
C GLU A 49 -3.65 0.00 9.99
N GLY A 50 -2.39 0.01 10.42
CA GLY A 50 -1.25 0.06 9.51
C GLY A 50 -1.16 -1.17 8.61
N GLN A 51 -1.45 -2.36 9.14
CA GLN A 51 -1.51 -3.57 8.33
C GLN A 51 -2.66 -3.53 7.33
N LYS A 52 -3.83 -3.04 7.72
CA LYS A 52 -4.97 -2.87 6.81
C LYS A 52 -4.64 -1.92 5.67
N GLN A 53 -3.94 -0.82 5.95
CA GLN A 53 -3.49 0.10 4.91
C GLN A 53 -2.55 -0.59 3.92
N ARG A 54 -1.59 -1.37 4.43
CA ARG A 54 -0.68 -2.13 3.56
C ARG A 54 -1.38 -3.23 2.77
N ILE A 55 -2.43 -3.84 3.32
CA ILE A 55 -3.29 -4.78 2.58
C ILE A 55 -3.95 -4.07 1.39
N GLY A 56 -4.42 -2.86 1.57
CA GLY A 56 -4.93 -2.04 0.47
C GLY A 56 -3.91 -1.82 -0.63
N LEU A 57 -2.66 -1.55 -0.27
CA LEU A 57 -1.54 -1.43 -1.22
C LEU A 57 -1.25 -2.75 -1.94
N ILE A 58 -1.22 -3.85 -1.21
CA ILE A 58 -1.02 -5.17 -1.79
C ILE A 58 -2.07 -5.47 -2.85
N ARG A 59 -3.33 -5.19 -2.56
CA ARG A 59 -4.43 -5.34 -3.53
C ARG A 59 -4.19 -4.53 -4.80
N ALA A 60 -3.77 -3.28 -4.65
CA ALA A 60 -3.47 -2.41 -5.79
C ALA A 60 -2.32 -2.96 -6.64
N PHE A 61 -1.23 -3.40 -6.02
CA PHE A 61 -0.09 -4.00 -6.73
C PHE A 61 -0.46 -5.31 -7.43
N LEU A 62 -1.21 -6.18 -6.75
CA LEU A 62 -1.62 -7.46 -7.33
C LEU A 62 -2.61 -7.28 -8.48
N LYS A 63 -3.45 -6.27 -8.40
CA LYS A 63 -4.39 -5.93 -9.48
C LYS A 63 -3.71 -5.25 -10.66
N GLY A 64 -2.52 -4.69 -10.47
CA GLY A 64 -1.83 -3.91 -11.49
C GLY A 64 -2.46 -2.54 -11.72
N SER A 65 -2.98 -1.92 -10.67
CA SER A 65 -3.60 -0.60 -10.76
C SER A 65 -2.61 0.47 -11.21
N SER A 66 -3.03 1.33 -12.14
CA SER A 66 -2.21 2.43 -12.65
C SER A 66 -2.38 3.73 -11.87
N VAL A 67 -3.44 3.84 -11.08
CA VAL A 67 -3.70 5.00 -10.23
C VAL A 67 -3.93 4.53 -8.80
N VAL A 68 -3.19 5.11 -7.87
CA VAL A 68 -3.27 4.80 -6.44
C VAL A 68 -3.55 6.10 -5.69
N ILE A 69 -4.67 6.16 -5.00
CA ILE A 69 -5.07 7.34 -4.24
C ILE A 69 -5.14 6.96 -2.77
N PHE A 70 -4.43 7.69 -1.93
CA PHE A 70 -4.46 7.49 -0.50
C PHE A 70 -4.75 8.79 0.25
N ASP A 71 -5.62 8.69 1.25
CA ASP A 71 -5.86 9.71 2.24
C ASP A 71 -5.13 9.32 3.52
N GLU A 72 -4.07 10.07 3.88
CA GLU A 72 -3.20 9.76 5.02
C GLU A 72 -2.61 8.35 4.97
N ALA A 73 -2.13 7.94 3.79
CA ALA A 73 -1.69 6.55 3.51
C ALA A 73 -0.64 6.01 4.48
N THR A 74 0.14 6.87 5.10
CA THR A 74 1.26 6.50 5.97
C THR A 74 1.01 6.85 7.45
N ALA A 75 -0.18 7.33 7.81
CA ALA A 75 -0.47 7.85 9.13
C ALA A 75 -0.29 6.83 10.26
N ASN A 76 -0.54 5.55 9.99
CA ASN A 76 -0.46 4.46 10.97
C ASN A 76 0.79 3.58 10.78
N LEU A 77 1.75 4.04 9.99
CA LEU A 77 3.03 3.35 9.78
C LEU A 77 4.14 4.07 10.53
N ASP A 78 5.17 3.33 10.96
CA ASP A 78 6.39 3.96 11.43
C ASP A 78 7.08 4.72 10.29
N HIS A 79 7.97 5.65 10.65
CA HIS A 79 8.59 6.54 9.68
C HIS A 79 9.35 5.78 8.58
N ASN A 80 10.09 4.74 8.92
CA ASN A 80 10.89 3.99 7.95
C ASN A 80 10.00 3.23 6.96
N ASN A 81 8.96 2.56 7.44
CA ASN A 81 7.99 1.87 6.58
C ASN A 81 7.21 2.85 5.71
N ALA A 82 6.76 3.96 6.29
CA ALA A 82 6.05 5.00 5.55
C ALA A 82 6.90 5.56 4.41
N THR A 83 8.13 5.93 4.68
CA THR A 83 9.08 6.47 3.71
C THR A 83 9.34 5.46 2.58
N ARG A 84 9.58 4.20 2.94
CA ARG A 84 9.86 3.15 1.98
C ARG A 84 8.68 2.87 1.06
N ILE A 85 7.48 2.75 1.62
CA ILE A 85 6.28 2.43 0.85
C ILE A 85 5.93 3.57 -0.10
N GLU A 86 5.97 4.81 0.38
CA GLU A 86 5.70 5.97 -0.47
C GLU A 86 6.74 6.08 -1.59
N HIS A 87 8.02 5.85 -1.28
CA HIS A 87 9.07 5.84 -2.28
C HIS A 87 8.84 4.78 -3.37
N LEU A 88 8.37 3.60 -3.00
CA LEU A 88 8.02 2.55 -3.97
C LEU A 88 6.92 3.02 -4.93
N LEU A 89 5.88 3.67 -4.42
CA LEU A 89 4.79 4.19 -5.24
C LEU A 89 5.27 5.31 -6.17
N LEU A 90 6.10 6.21 -5.67
CA LEU A 90 6.63 7.33 -6.45
C LEU A 90 7.64 6.89 -7.51
N SER A 91 8.33 5.79 -7.28
CA SER A 91 9.38 5.29 -8.18
C SER A 91 8.84 4.41 -9.31
N ASP A 92 7.60 3.94 -9.23
CA ASP A 92 7.01 3.11 -10.26
C ASP A 92 6.47 3.98 -11.40
N PRO A 93 7.07 3.91 -12.61
CA PRO A 93 6.64 4.75 -13.73
C PRO A 93 5.23 4.42 -14.24
N ASN A 94 4.69 3.26 -13.87
CA ASN A 94 3.37 2.81 -14.28
C ASN A 94 2.27 3.21 -13.28
N ILE A 95 2.63 3.81 -12.15
CA ILE A 95 1.70 4.23 -11.12
C ILE A 95 1.63 5.76 -11.04
N THR A 96 0.42 6.28 -11.09
CA THR A 96 0.12 7.66 -10.69
C THR A 96 -0.30 7.62 -9.22
N TYR A 97 0.52 8.19 -8.36
CA TYR A 97 0.28 8.22 -6.92
C TYR A 97 -0.23 9.59 -6.48
N ILE A 98 -1.40 9.61 -5.88
CA ILE A 98 -2.02 10.81 -5.33
C ILE A 98 -2.26 10.59 -3.84
N THR A 99 -1.75 11.48 -3.02
CA THR A 99 -1.96 11.42 -1.58
C THR A 99 -2.40 12.74 -1.01
N VAL A 100 -3.28 12.67 -0.02
CA VAL A 100 -3.65 13.81 0.83
C VAL A 100 -3.06 13.55 2.20
N THR A 101 -2.24 14.47 2.69
CA THR A 101 -1.56 14.29 3.97
C THR A 101 -1.37 15.62 4.69
N HIS A 102 -1.34 15.57 6.02
CA HIS A 102 -0.93 16.68 6.88
C HIS A 102 0.58 16.62 7.21
N HIS A 103 1.24 15.52 6.86
CA HIS A 103 2.65 15.25 7.19
C HIS A 103 3.39 14.77 5.96
N LEU A 104 3.96 15.73 5.20
CA LEU A 104 4.80 15.40 4.06
C LEU A 104 6.10 14.76 4.54
N ILE A 105 6.43 13.60 3.98
CA ILE A 105 7.71 12.94 4.24
C ILE A 105 8.80 13.67 3.44
N LYS A 106 9.69 14.36 4.13
CA LYS A 106 10.72 15.23 3.49
C LYS A 106 11.65 14.45 2.58
N GLU A 107 12.01 13.24 2.96
CA GLU A 107 12.89 12.38 2.17
C GLU A 107 12.32 12.06 0.80
N ASN A 108 11.00 12.04 0.67
CA ASN A 108 10.31 11.72 -0.57
C ASN A 108 9.87 12.96 -1.38
N GLU A 109 9.96 14.16 -0.78
CA GLU A 109 9.51 15.40 -1.44
C GLU A 109 10.09 15.59 -2.84
N PRO A 110 11.39 15.33 -3.10
CA PRO A 110 11.96 15.51 -4.44
C PRO A 110 11.38 14.59 -5.52
N TYR A 111 10.72 13.50 -5.14
CA TYR A 111 10.18 12.51 -6.08
C TYR A 111 8.74 12.81 -6.50
N PHE A 112 8.08 13.78 -5.88
CA PHE A 112 6.76 14.24 -6.31
C PHE A 112 6.89 15.16 -7.53
N ASP A 113 6.04 14.95 -8.53
CA ASP A 113 5.95 15.84 -9.68
C ASP A 113 5.26 17.16 -9.32
N LYS A 114 4.29 17.11 -8.39
CA LYS A 114 3.53 18.28 -7.98
C LYS A 114 3.10 18.16 -6.52
N ILE A 115 3.27 19.25 -5.78
CA ILE A 115 2.80 19.38 -4.40
C ILE A 115 1.92 20.63 -4.31
N ILE A 116 0.69 20.44 -3.80
CA ILE A 116 -0.24 21.54 -3.57
C ILE A 116 -0.41 21.67 -2.05
N ARG A 117 -0.12 22.85 -1.51
CA ARG A 117 -0.24 23.16 -0.09
C ARG A 117 -1.52 23.94 0.16
N SER A 118 -2.25 23.56 1.22
CA SER A 118 -3.45 24.26 1.64
C SER A 118 -3.13 25.72 1.99
N GLY A 119 -3.96 26.64 1.51
CA GLY A 119 -3.79 28.05 1.74
C GLY A 119 -2.85 28.77 0.77
N GLU A 120 -2.15 28.06 -0.11
CA GLU A 120 -1.34 28.62 -1.15
C GLU A 120 -2.16 28.84 -2.43
N ALA A 121 -1.83 29.87 -3.19
CA ALA A 121 -2.42 30.08 -4.49
C ALA A 121 -2.03 28.92 -5.42
N THR A 122 -3.01 28.34 -6.08
CA THR A 122 -2.76 27.29 -7.06
C THR A 122 -2.38 27.92 -8.39
N GLU A 123 -1.37 27.41 -8.95
CA GLU A 123 -0.80 27.90 -10.20
C GLU A 123 -0.97 26.89 -11.31
#